data_f88890560512bbbd15a5c5063a807608
#
_entry.id   f88890560512bbbd15a5c5063a807608
#
_cell.length_a   1.000
_cell.length_b   1.000
_cell.length_c   1.000
_cell.angle_alpha   90.00
_cell.angle_beta   90.00
_cell.angle_gamma   90.00
#
_symmetry.space_group_name_H-M   'P 1'
#
loop_
_entity.id
_entity.type
_entity.pdbx_description
1 polymer ?
#
loop_
_entity_poly.entity_id
_entity_poly.type
_entity_poly.pdbx_seq_one_letter_code
_entity_poly.pdbx_strand_id
1 'polypeptide(L)'
;MVFRKETIPCIYYFETELVLPDANETHCPAMKNGGMLMNIGFIGAGKVGFSLGKYLTERNVRVTGYYSRNPDSSREAADFTNTRQYMNLRHLVEDSDVLFVAIPDSAIAPMWEQLKMLPIQNKIISHFSGSLSSAVFSDIERYHAYGYSIHPLFAINDKYESYKVISQAFFTIEGDPKYLNWFQKLFEGFGNPVEIISGQDKVRYHAAAAMVSNLYVGLANLCEEMLRNCGFSAANAHRALSPLMMGNTENIVEYRPVGALTGPIERNDLSTVMDHLDSLSGEARKIYQDLSVEVLKVAREKHPERDYSEMERIIRS
;
A
#
# COMPACT_ATOMS: atom_id res chain seq x y z
N MET A 1 -24.95 -16.48 25.39
CA MET A 1 -24.14 -15.35 25.82
C MET A 1 -23.59 -14.72 24.57
N VAL A 2 -24.20 -13.62 24.10
CA VAL A 2 -23.96 -13.01 22.79
C VAL A 2 -22.79 -12.04 22.96
N PHE A 3 -21.62 -12.35 22.37
CA PHE A 3 -20.50 -11.42 22.32
C PHE A 3 -20.83 -10.33 21.29
N ARG A 4 -21.10 -9.13 21.77
CA ARG A 4 -21.08 -7.91 20.94
C ARG A 4 -19.64 -7.70 20.46
N LYS A 5 -19.45 -7.61 19.15
CA LYS A 5 -18.25 -7.05 18.54
C LYS A 5 -18.18 -5.57 18.90
N GLU A 6 -17.41 -5.22 19.91
CA GLU A 6 -16.99 -3.85 20.09
C GLU A 6 -15.89 -3.58 19.06
N THR A 7 -16.21 -2.72 18.12
CA THR A 7 -15.29 -2.16 17.13
C THR A 7 -14.30 -1.30 17.89
N ILE A 8 -13.04 -1.71 17.92
CA ILE A 8 -11.93 -0.86 18.39
C ILE A 8 -11.72 0.20 17.29
N PRO A 9 -11.91 1.49 17.55
CA PRO A 9 -11.60 2.52 16.59
C PRO A 9 -10.08 2.66 16.53
N CYS A 10 -9.45 2.29 15.40
CA CYS A 10 -8.12 2.77 15.08
C CYS A 10 -8.22 4.26 14.77
N ILE A 11 -8.16 5.08 15.78
CA ILE A 11 -8.05 6.53 15.63
C ILE A 11 -6.59 6.88 15.88
N TYR A 12 -5.83 7.05 14.80
CA TYR A 12 -4.56 7.77 14.85
C TYR A 12 -4.86 9.26 14.66
N TYR A 13 -4.88 10.01 15.77
CA TYR A 13 -4.85 11.45 15.72
C TYR A 13 -3.40 11.91 15.51
N PHE A 14 -3.08 12.36 14.30
CA PHE A 14 -2.05 13.37 14.17
C PHE A 14 -2.72 14.71 14.48
N GLU A 15 -2.41 15.30 15.62
CA GLU A 15 -2.70 16.72 15.89
C GLU A 15 -1.76 17.58 15.04
N THR A 16 -2.02 17.69 13.76
CA THR A 16 -1.83 18.91 13.00
C THR A 16 -3.23 19.44 12.76
N GLU A 17 -3.50 20.67 13.16
CA GLU A 17 -4.76 21.36 12.84
C GLU A 17 -5.03 21.21 11.35
N LEU A 18 -5.80 20.19 10.98
CA LEU A 18 -6.43 20.09 9.67
C LEU A 18 -7.51 21.17 9.66
N VAL A 19 -7.16 22.34 9.12
CA VAL A 19 -8.16 23.28 8.62
C VAL A 19 -8.90 22.51 7.53
N LEU A 20 -10.03 21.92 7.88
CA LEU A 20 -10.94 21.34 6.91
C LEU A 20 -11.40 22.48 6.00
N PRO A 21 -11.22 22.38 4.68
CA PRO A 21 -11.82 23.36 3.79
C PRO A 21 -13.33 23.35 3.98
N ASP A 22 -13.90 24.54 3.99
CA ASP A 22 -15.33 24.81 4.19
C ASP A 22 -16.18 23.87 3.31
N ALA A 23 -17.16 23.20 3.88
CA ALA A 23 -18.03 22.21 3.23
C ALA A 23 -18.80 22.72 2.01
N ASN A 24 -18.66 24.01 1.67
CA ASN A 24 -19.28 24.66 0.53
C ASN A 24 -18.36 24.85 -0.71
N GLU A 25 -17.09 24.43 -0.67
CA GLU A 25 -16.21 24.45 -1.83
C GLU A 25 -15.89 23.05 -2.36
N THR A 26 -16.92 22.33 -2.81
CA THR A 26 -16.81 21.00 -3.44
C THR A 26 -16.43 21.13 -4.92
N HIS A 27 -15.21 21.62 -5.22
CA HIS A 27 -14.67 21.58 -6.58
C HIS A 27 -13.38 20.79 -6.60
N CYS A 28 -13.32 19.77 -7.47
CA CYS A 28 -12.10 19.02 -7.75
C CYS A 28 -10.94 19.99 -8.04
N PRO A 29 -9.82 19.96 -7.31
CA PRO A 29 -8.70 20.90 -7.49
C PRO A 29 -8.15 20.92 -8.93
N ALA A 30 -8.27 19.82 -9.67
CA ALA A 30 -7.94 19.75 -11.09
C ALA A 30 -8.80 20.68 -11.97
N MET A 31 -9.94 21.16 -11.45
CA MET A 31 -10.85 22.07 -12.17
C MET A 31 -10.57 23.56 -11.93
N LYS A 32 -9.91 23.96 -10.82
CA LYS A 32 -9.67 25.39 -10.49
C LYS A 32 -8.65 26.07 -11.41
N ASN A 33 -7.82 25.32 -12.17
CA ASN A 33 -6.72 25.88 -12.98
C ASN A 33 -6.82 25.53 -14.49
N GLY A 34 -8.00 25.38 -15.07
CA GLY A 34 -8.13 25.00 -16.49
C GLY A 34 -7.64 23.57 -16.79
N GLY A 35 -7.58 22.69 -15.78
CA GLY A 35 -7.20 21.29 -15.92
C GLY A 35 -8.18 20.54 -16.82
N MET A 36 -7.64 19.68 -17.68
CA MET A 36 -8.40 18.86 -18.60
C MET A 36 -9.32 17.92 -17.82
N LEU A 37 -10.63 18.06 -17.98
CA LEU A 37 -11.63 17.13 -17.46
C LEU A 37 -11.51 15.81 -18.20
N MET A 38 -11.02 14.77 -17.52
CA MET A 38 -10.86 13.44 -18.08
C MET A 38 -11.89 12.47 -17.51
N ASN A 39 -12.44 11.65 -18.38
CA ASN A 39 -13.36 10.56 -18.03
C ASN A 39 -12.56 9.32 -17.68
N ILE A 40 -12.74 8.75 -16.49
CA ILE A 40 -11.98 7.59 -16.00
C ILE A 40 -12.84 6.34 -16.05
N GLY A 41 -12.44 5.33 -16.82
CA GLY A 41 -13.06 4.02 -16.87
C GLY A 41 -12.25 2.98 -16.08
N PHE A 42 -12.94 2.10 -15.36
CA PHE A 42 -12.32 1.02 -14.60
C PHE A 42 -12.46 -0.32 -15.32
N ILE A 43 -11.33 -0.99 -15.53
CA ILE A 43 -11.22 -2.38 -15.96
C ILE A 43 -10.92 -3.22 -14.74
N GLY A 44 -11.92 -3.91 -14.20
CA GLY A 44 -11.86 -4.63 -12.94
C GLY A 44 -12.61 -3.92 -11.82
N ALA A 45 -13.35 -4.72 -11.04
CA ALA A 45 -14.18 -4.29 -9.92
C ALA A 45 -13.83 -5.06 -8.64
N GLY A 46 -12.53 -5.37 -8.46
CA GLY A 46 -11.97 -5.90 -7.21
C GLY A 46 -11.86 -4.81 -6.13
N LYS A 47 -11.33 -5.16 -4.96
CA LYS A 47 -11.26 -4.23 -3.81
C LYS A 47 -10.64 -2.88 -4.17
N VAL A 48 -9.55 -2.85 -4.93
CA VAL A 48 -8.88 -1.60 -5.35
C VAL A 48 -9.76 -0.77 -6.27
N GLY A 49 -10.23 -1.35 -7.39
CA GLY A 49 -11.05 -0.62 -8.36
C GLY A 49 -12.38 -0.13 -7.78
N PHE A 50 -13.00 -0.96 -6.93
CA PHE A 50 -14.25 -0.64 -6.26
C PHE A 50 -14.08 0.54 -5.28
N SER A 51 -13.11 0.45 -4.36
CA SER A 51 -12.85 1.48 -3.34
C SER A 51 -12.31 2.78 -3.96
N LEU A 52 -11.37 2.68 -4.91
CA LEU A 52 -10.80 3.86 -5.55
C LEU A 52 -11.83 4.59 -6.44
N GLY A 53 -12.68 3.84 -7.15
CA GLY A 53 -13.74 4.48 -7.93
C GLY A 53 -14.75 5.21 -7.06
N LYS A 54 -15.12 4.66 -5.89
CA LYS A 54 -15.96 5.36 -4.91
C LYS A 54 -15.25 6.59 -4.35
N TYR A 55 -13.98 6.46 -3.99
CA TYR A 55 -13.15 7.57 -3.52
C TYR A 55 -13.09 8.74 -4.51
N LEU A 56 -12.97 8.43 -5.81
CA LEU A 56 -12.92 9.42 -6.88
C LEU A 56 -14.29 10.06 -7.14
N THR A 57 -15.38 9.28 -7.17
CA THR A 57 -16.73 9.83 -7.41
C THR A 57 -17.16 10.77 -6.30
N GLU A 58 -16.84 10.48 -5.03
CA GLU A 58 -17.13 11.39 -3.91
C GLU A 58 -16.35 12.71 -3.96
N ARG A 59 -15.28 12.75 -4.78
CA ARG A 59 -14.47 13.96 -5.04
C ARG A 59 -14.79 14.62 -6.38
N ASN A 60 -15.96 14.29 -6.94
CA ASN A 60 -16.47 14.84 -8.19
C ASN A 60 -15.57 14.56 -9.42
N VAL A 61 -14.76 13.49 -9.38
CA VAL A 61 -14.06 13.01 -10.57
C VAL A 61 -15.05 12.28 -11.45
N ARG A 62 -14.97 12.50 -12.75
CA ARG A 62 -15.83 11.82 -13.72
C ARG A 62 -15.40 10.37 -13.91
N VAL A 63 -16.04 9.45 -13.19
CA VAL A 63 -15.92 8.02 -13.41
C VAL A 63 -16.95 7.58 -14.42
N THR A 64 -16.51 7.11 -15.58
CA THR A 64 -17.35 6.63 -16.69
C THR A 64 -18.13 5.39 -16.27
N GLY A 65 -17.46 4.44 -15.61
CA GLY A 65 -18.05 3.22 -15.11
C GLY A 65 -17.06 2.05 -15.09
N TYR A 66 -17.63 0.84 -15.04
CA TYR A 66 -16.86 -0.39 -14.82
C TYR A 66 -17.12 -1.46 -15.89
N TYR A 67 -16.03 -2.09 -16.32
CA TYR A 67 -16.03 -3.36 -17.03
C TYR A 67 -15.33 -4.42 -16.18
N SER A 68 -15.90 -5.62 -16.08
CA SER A 68 -15.27 -6.78 -15.44
C SER A 68 -15.63 -8.06 -16.18
N ARG A 69 -14.73 -9.07 -16.12
CA ARG A 69 -15.03 -10.43 -16.61
C ARG A 69 -16.23 -11.06 -15.90
N ASN A 70 -16.41 -10.75 -14.62
CA ASN A 70 -17.62 -11.08 -13.89
C ASN A 70 -18.58 -9.88 -13.96
N PRO A 71 -19.71 -9.98 -14.69
CA PRO A 71 -20.66 -8.89 -14.83
C PRO A 71 -21.30 -8.45 -13.50
N ASP A 72 -21.47 -9.37 -12.55
CA ASP A 72 -22.04 -9.03 -11.25
C ASP A 72 -21.13 -8.08 -10.46
N SER A 73 -19.81 -8.31 -10.52
CA SER A 73 -18.85 -7.41 -9.88
C SER A 73 -18.85 -6.00 -10.48
N SER A 74 -18.94 -5.89 -11.82
CA SER A 74 -19.00 -4.57 -12.48
C SER A 74 -20.33 -3.86 -12.23
N ARG A 75 -21.44 -4.60 -12.14
CA ARG A 75 -22.74 -4.04 -11.75
C ARG A 75 -22.71 -3.51 -10.33
N GLU A 76 -22.25 -4.32 -9.39
CA GLU A 76 -22.14 -3.94 -7.99
C GLU A 76 -21.29 -2.67 -7.79
N ALA A 77 -20.15 -2.55 -8.49
CA ALA A 77 -19.31 -1.36 -8.43
C ALA A 77 -19.97 -0.14 -9.06
N ALA A 78 -20.64 -0.31 -10.20
CA ALA A 78 -21.37 0.74 -10.89
C ALA A 78 -22.53 1.28 -10.03
N ASP A 79 -23.30 0.39 -9.41
CA ASP A 79 -24.40 0.75 -8.51
C ASP A 79 -23.88 1.51 -7.28
N PHE A 80 -22.80 1.03 -6.66
CA PHE A 80 -22.21 1.65 -5.47
C PHE A 80 -21.64 3.05 -5.73
N THR A 81 -21.11 3.26 -6.93
CA THR A 81 -20.50 4.53 -7.34
C THR A 81 -21.46 5.45 -8.09
N ASN A 82 -22.69 4.99 -8.35
CA ASN A 82 -23.67 5.67 -9.19
C ASN A 82 -23.12 6.00 -10.59
N THR A 83 -22.47 4.99 -11.22
CA THR A 83 -21.88 5.09 -12.55
C THR A 83 -22.43 4.02 -13.47
N ARG A 84 -21.86 3.85 -14.68
CA ARG A 84 -22.36 2.90 -15.67
C ARG A 84 -21.67 1.55 -15.59
N GLN A 85 -22.43 0.45 -15.70
CA GLN A 85 -21.91 -0.87 -16.01
C GLN A 85 -21.66 -1.00 -17.52
N TYR A 86 -20.50 -1.52 -17.90
CA TYR A 86 -20.15 -1.84 -19.28
C TYR A 86 -20.07 -3.34 -19.48
N MET A 87 -20.89 -3.87 -20.39
CA MET A 87 -20.86 -5.29 -20.80
C MET A 87 -19.82 -5.56 -21.88
N ASN A 88 -19.31 -4.51 -22.53
CA ASN A 88 -18.33 -4.58 -23.60
C ASN A 88 -17.16 -3.64 -23.30
N LEU A 89 -15.94 -4.19 -23.28
CA LEU A 89 -14.71 -3.45 -23.02
C LEU A 89 -14.51 -2.31 -24.02
N ARG A 90 -14.83 -2.51 -25.32
CA ARG A 90 -14.71 -1.48 -26.35
C ARG A 90 -15.49 -0.22 -26.00
N HIS A 91 -16.73 -0.35 -25.54
CA HIS A 91 -17.56 0.81 -25.20
C HIS A 91 -17.00 1.57 -24.01
N LEU A 92 -16.44 0.87 -22.98
CA LEU A 92 -15.74 1.55 -21.88
C LEU A 92 -14.54 2.33 -22.40
N VAL A 93 -13.73 1.71 -23.30
CA VAL A 93 -12.56 2.34 -23.91
C VAL A 93 -12.95 3.58 -24.71
N GLU A 94 -14.01 3.51 -25.51
CA GLU A 94 -14.49 4.64 -26.32
C GLU A 94 -14.96 5.82 -25.46
N ASP A 95 -15.67 5.54 -24.36
CA ASP A 95 -16.27 6.55 -23.47
C ASP A 95 -15.27 7.14 -22.45
N SER A 96 -14.04 6.62 -22.36
CA SER A 96 -13.05 7.01 -21.33
C SER A 96 -11.79 7.59 -21.93
N ASP A 97 -11.21 8.61 -21.27
CA ASP A 97 -9.89 9.18 -21.60
C ASP A 97 -8.77 8.46 -20.85
N VAL A 98 -9.07 7.99 -19.64
CA VAL A 98 -8.18 7.27 -18.74
C VAL A 98 -8.77 5.89 -18.44
N LEU A 99 -7.97 4.86 -18.58
CA LEU A 99 -8.32 3.48 -18.27
C LEU A 99 -7.55 3.00 -17.04
N PHE A 100 -8.23 2.76 -15.95
CA PHE A 100 -7.69 2.21 -14.70
C PHE A 100 -7.84 0.70 -14.68
N VAL A 101 -6.74 -0.01 -14.90
CA VAL A 101 -6.67 -1.48 -14.93
C VAL A 101 -6.48 -2.00 -13.50
N ALA A 102 -7.61 -2.24 -12.81
CA ALA A 102 -7.69 -2.65 -11.41
C ALA A 102 -7.96 -4.17 -11.29
N ILE A 103 -7.09 -4.97 -11.86
CA ILE A 103 -7.14 -6.44 -11.91
C ILE A 103 -5.88 -7.04 -11.27
N PRO A 104 -5.84 -8.35 -10.96
CA PRO A 104 -4.64 -9.00 -10.44
C PRO A 104 -3.43 -8.85 -11.40
N ASP A 105 -2.23 -8.74 -10.84
CA ASP A 105 -0.98 -8.49 -11.57
C ASP A 105 -0.78 -9.45 -12.76
N SER A 106 -1.06 -10.74 -12.54
CA SER A 106 -0.96 -11.77 -13.61
C SER A 106 -1.91 -11.56 -14.78
N ALA A 107 -2.95 -10.75 -14.62
CA ALA A 107 -3.94 -10.46 -15.65
C ALA A 107 -3.66 -9.15 -16.41
N ILE A 108 -2.71 -8.31 -15.95
CA ILE A 108 -2.45 -6.98 -16.55
C ILE A 108 -1.87 -7.13 -17.96
N ALA A 109 -0.82 -7.93 -18.14
CA ALA A 109 -0.23 -8.16 -19.47
C ALA A 109 -1.22 -8.81 -20.47
N PRO A 110 -2.00 -9.85 -20.10
CA PRO A 110 -3.07 -10.36 -20.96
C PRO A 110 -4.16 -9.32 -21.30
N MET A 111 -4.49 -8.43 -20.37
CA MET A 111 -5.45 -7.34 -20.64
C MET A 111 -4.85 -6.32 -21.61
N TRP A 112 -3.56 -6.01 -21.49
CA TRP A 112 -2.86 -5.14 -22.42
C TRP A 112 -2.96 -5.66 -23.85
N GLU A 113 -2.77 -6.95 -24.09
CA GLU A 113 -2.92 -7.55 -25.43
C GLU A 113 -4.34 -7.39 -26.00
N GLN A 114 -5.37 -7.38 -25.15
CA GLN A 114 -6.74 -7.09 -25.60
C GLN A 114 -6.93 -5.60 -25.90
N LEU A 115 -6.35 -4.71 -25.08
CA LEU A 115 -6.46 -3.26 -25.27
C LEU A 115 -5.79 -2.79 -26.56
N LYS A 116 -4.69 -3.41 -26.98
CA LYS A 116 -4.01 -3.14 -28.27
C LYS A 116 -4.94 -3.28 -29.49
N MET A 117 -6.01 -4.09 -29.38
CA MET A 117 -6.98 -4.32 -30.44
C MET A 117 -8.16 -3.33 -30.43
N LEU A 118 -8.12 -2.34 -29.54
CA LEU A 118 -9.19 -1.36 -29.31
C LEU A 118 -8.70 0.06 -29.66
N PRO A 119 -9.60 1.04 -29.79
CA PRO A 119 -9.24 2.43 -30.13
C PRO A 119 -8.64 3.17 -28.92
N ILE A 120 -7.41 2.78 -28.55
CA ILE A 120 -6.68 3.35 -27.39
C ILE A 120 -5.80 4.55 -27.72
N GLN A 121 -5.84 5.05 -28.93
CA GLN A 121 -5.05 6.20 -29.35
C GLN A 121 -5.33 7.43 -28.47
N ASN A 122 -4.27 8.07 -27.99
CA ASN A 122 -4.28 9.21 -27.05
C ASN A 122 -4.85 8.92 -25.68
N LYS A 123 -5.12 7.67 -25.31
CA LYS A 123 -5.62 7.31 -24.00
C LYS A 123 -4.48 7.11 -22.99
N ILE A 124 -4.80 7.37 -21.74
CA ILE A 124 -3.96 7.12 -20.59
C ILE A 124 -4.36 5.76 -20.03
N ILE A 125 -3.40 4.86 -19.85
CA ILE A 125 -3.63 3.51 -19.34
C ILE A 125 -2.78 3.32 -18.09
N SER A 126 -3.40 3.02 -16.97
CA SER A 126 -2.71 2.85 -15.70
C SER A 126 -3.15 1.58 -15.00
N HIS A 127 -2.22 0.94 -14.28
CA HIS A 127 -2.53 -0.14 -13.35
C HIS A 127 -2.14 0.23 -11.91
N PHE A 128 -2.56 -0.62 -10.95
CA PHE A 128 -2.35 -0.40 -9.52
C PHE A 128 -1.39 -1.40 -8.86
N SER A 129 -0.64 -2.16 -9.64
CA SER A 129 0.36 -3.09 -9.10
C SER A 129 1.46 -2.33 -8.35
N GLY A 130 1.84 -2.85 -7.17
CA GLY A 130 2.99 -2.36 -6.42
C GLY A 130 4.33 -2.78 -7.03
N SER A 131 4.39 -3.95 -7.67
CA SER A 131 5.62 -4.55 -8.18
C SER A 131 5.86 -4.33 -9.67
N LEU A 132 4.80 -4.35 -10.50
CA LEU A 132 4.91 -4.13 -11.94
C LEU A 132 5.10 -2.65 -12.25
N SER A 133 5.97 -2.35 -13.21
CA SER A 133 6.08 -1.02 -13.78
C SER A 133 5.16 -0.83 -14.98
N SER A 134 5.00 0.41 -15.43
CA SER A 134 4.27 0.77 -16.66
C SER A 134 4.84 0.09 -17.92
N ALA A 135 6.08 -0.42 -17.87
CA ALA A 135 6.68 -1.20 -18.95
C ALA A 135 5.93 -2.51 -19.28
N VAL A 136 4.99 -2.96 -18.40
CA VAL A 136 4.07 -4.06 -18.70
C VAL A 136 3.20 -3.76 -19.92
N PHE A 137 2.95 -2.49 -20.22
CA PHE A 137 2.30 -2.02 -21.44
C PHE A 137 3.30 -1.90 -22.59
N SER A 138 3.85 -3.04 -23.01
CA SER A 138 4.90 -3.12 -24.02
C SER A 138 4.51 -2.43 -25.33
N ASP A 139 5.46 -1.71 -25.94
CA ASP A 139 5.27 -1.01 -27.23
C ASP A 139 4.10 0.02 -27.22
N ILE A 140 3.75 0.59 -26.07
CA ILE A 140 2.57 1.47 -25.93
C ILE A 140 2.67 2.70 -26.85
N GLU A 141 3.87 3.18 -27.15
CA GLU A 141 4.11 4.31 -28.05
C GLU A 141 3.62 4.03 -29.48
N ARG A 142 3.68 2.77 -29.93
CA ARG A 142 3.18 2.36 -31.26
C ARG A 142 1.66 2.52 -31.37
N TYR A 143 0.97 2.53 -30.24
CA TYR A 143 -0.47 2.74 -30.16
C TYR A 143 -0.83 4.19 -29.84
N HIS A 144 0.18 5.08 -29.78
CA HIS A 144 0.01 6.48 -29.40
C HIS A 144 -0.77 6.65 -28.07
N ALA A 145 -0.54 5.75 -27.11
CA ALA A 145 -1.12 5.77 -25.78
C ALA A 145 -0.03 6.00 -24.72
N TYR A 146 -0.42 6.24 -23.46
CA TYR A 146 0.48 6.63 -22.38
C TYR A 146 0.29 5.69 -21.19
N GLY A 147 1.36 5.03 -20.75
CA GLY A 147 1.34 4.02 -19.71
C GLY A 147 1.78 4.52 -18.35
N TYR A 148 1.09 4.09 -17.29
CA TYR A 148 1.39 4.47 -15.91
C TYR A 148 1.20 3.28 -14.95
N SER A 149 1.92 3.35 -13.84
CA SER A 149 1.63 2.59 -12.64
C SER A 149 1.34 3.56 -11.49
N ILE A 150 0.21 3.39 -10.82
CA ILE A 150 -0.23 4.23 -9.70
C ILE A 150 -0.57 3.30 -8.54
N HIS A 151 0.33 3.20 -7.57
CA HIS A 151 0.13 2.26 -6.46
C HIS A 151 -0.24 2.99 -5.17
N PRO A 152 -1.45 2.74 -4.62
CA PRO A 152 -1.78 3.17 -3.27
C PRO A 152 -1.02 2.29 -2.26
N LEU A 153 -0.06 2.88 -1.55
CA LEU A 153 0.64 2.21 -0.44
C LEU A 153 -0.27 2.20 0.78
N PHE A 154 -1.27 1.35 0.72
CA PHE A 154 -2.33 1.25 1.70
C PHE A 154 -3.01 -0.13 1.66
N ALA A 155 -3.41 -0.64 2.81
CA ALA A 155 -4.10 -1.92 2.91
C ALA A 155 -5.60 -1.77 2.58
N ILE A 156 -5.99 -2.04 1.32
CA ILE A 156 -7.39 -2.03 0.89
C ILE A 156 -8.01 -3.40 1.15
N ASN A 157 -8.52 -3.60 2.36
CA ASN A 157 -9.03 -4.89 2.84
C ASN A 157 -10.53 -5.09 2.63
N ASP A 158 -11.31 -4.02 2.71
CA ASP A 158 -12.76 -4.03 2.54
C ASP A 158 -13.18 -3.08 1.41
N LYS A 159 -13.96 -3.62 0.44
CA LYS A 159 -14.36 -2.84 -0.73
C LYS A 159 -15.37 -1.73 -0.41
N TYR A 160 -16.18 -1.90 0.64
CA TYR A 160 -17.22 -0.94 1.02
C TYR A 160 -16.78 0.10 2.04
N GLU A 161 -15.68 -0.17 2.77
CA GLU A 161 -15.24 0.72 3.85
C GLU A 161 -13.91 1.42 3.51
N SER A 162 -13.00 0.74 2.76
CA SER A 162 -11.64 1.27 2.54
C SER A 162 -11.63 2.64 1.85
N TYR A 163 -12.61 2.96 1.01
CA TYR A 163 -12.67 4.26 0.33
C TYR A 163 -12.73 5.46 1.30
N LYS A 164 -13.28 5.28 2.50
CA LYS A 164 -13.40 6.33 3.53
C LYS A 164 -12.05 6.79 4.06
N VAL A 165 -11.06 5.91 3.99
CA VAL A 165 -9.72 6.13 4.57
C VAL A 165 -8.60 6.16 3.52
N ILE A 166 -8.93 6.08 2.22
CA ILE A 166 -7.93 6.21 1.12
C ILE A 166 -7.22 7.57 1.16
N SER A 167 -7.82 8.62 1.75
CA SER A 167 -7.14 9.92 1.96
C SER A 167 -5.86 9.81 2.78
N GLN A 168 -5.69 8.74 3.56
CA GLN A 168 -4.46 8.44 4.30
C GLN A 168 -3.42 7.67 3.46
N ALA A 169 -3.79 7.18 2.28
CA ALA A 169 -2.89 6.43 1.43
C ALA A 169 -1.81 7.33 0.83
N PHE A 170 -0.58 6.87 0.87
CA PHE A 170 0.51 7.43 0.09
C PHE A 170 0.46 6.83 -1.32
N PHE A 171 0.52 7.64 -2.36
CA PHE A 171 0.56 7.14 -3.72
C PHE A 171 1.96 7.19 -4.30
N THR A 172 2.40 6.13 -4.97
CA THR A 172 3.58 6.17 -5.82
C THR A 172 3.16 6.07 -7.28
N ILE A 173 3.77 6.92 -8.11
CA ILE A 173 3.44 7.04 -9.52
C ILE A 173 4.72 6.89 -10.33
N GLU A 174 4.64 6.16 -11.43
CA GLU A 174 5.68 6.15 -12.48
C GLU A 174 5.03 5.95 -13.85
N GLY A 175 5.74 6.31 -14.92
CA GLY A 175 5.26 6.16 -16.28
C GLY A 175 5.70 7.28 -17.21
N ASP A 176 4.93 7.52 -18.26
CA ASP A 176 5.21 8.52 -19.27
C ASP A 176 5.24 9.94 -18.66
N PRO A 177 6.26 10.77 -18.94
CA PRO A 177 6.40 12.11 -18.37
C PRO A 177 5.21 13.05 -18.64
N LYS A 178 4.46 12.81 -19.72
CA LYS A 178 3.40 13.73 -20.20
C LYS A 178 2.32 14.00 -19.17
N TYR A 179 1.87 12.97 -18.41
CA TYR A 179 0.77 13.12 -17.45
C TYR A 179 1.16 12.82 -16.00
N LEU A 180 2.45 12.63 -15.66
CA LEU A 180 2.89 12.45 -14.27
C LEU A 180 2.40 13.59 -13.37
N ASN A 181 2.62 14.84 -13.79
CA ASN A 181 2.19 16.02 -13.03
C ASN A 181 0.66 16.13 -12.91
N TRP A 182 -0.11 15.63 -13.90
CA TRP A 182 -1.56 15.59 -13.80
C TRP A 182 -2.03 14.61 -12.72
N PHE A 183 -1.48 13.41 -12.67
CA PHE A 183 -1.79 12.44 -11.62
C PHE A 183 -1.35 12.92 -10.24
N GLN A 184 -0.15 13.49 -10.13
CA GLN A 184 0.36 14.04 -8.90
C GLN A 184 -0.61 15.09 -8.34
N LYS A 185 -0.98 16.09 -9.15
CA LYS A 185 -1.93 17.13 -8.75
C LYS A 185 -3.32 16.59 -8.42
N LEU A 186 -3.76 15.54 -9.12
CA LEU A 186 -5.05 14.90 -8.84
C LEU A 186 -5.11 14.35 -7.41
N PHE A 187 -4.13 13.55 -7.02
CA PHE A 187 -4.11 12.90 -5.70
C PHE A 187 -3.71 13.88 -4.58
N GLU A 188 -2.72 14.75 -4.79
CA GLU A 188 -2.36 15.80 -3.83
C GLU A 188 -3.52 16.74 -3.57
N GLY A 189 -4.32 17.02 -4.59
CA GLY A 189 -5.54 17.82 -4.45
C GLY A 189 -6.62 17.17 -3.58
N PHE A 190 -6.53 15.87 -3.33
CA PHE A 190 -7.38 15.14 -2.39
C PHE A 190 -6.74 14.96 -1.01
N GLY A 191 -5.56 15.54 -0.81
CA GLY A 191 -4.78 15.42 0.43
C GLY A 191 -3.90 14.18 0.50
N ASN A 192 -3.81 13.36 -0.56
CA ASN A 192 -2.91 12.21 -0.58
C ASN A 192 -1.47 12.66 -0.86
N PRO A 193 -0.49 12.22 -0.06
CA PRO A 193 0.92 12.39 -0.42
C PRO A 193 1.26 11.56 -1.66
N VAL A 194 2.09 12.12 -2.55
CA VAL A 194 2.50 11.46 -3.80
C VAL A 194 4.00 11.51 -3.97
N GLU A 195 4.61 10.40 -4.40
CA GLU A 195 6.00 10.34 -4.82
C GLU A 195 6.10 9.76 -6.23
N ILE A 196 6.94 10.40 -7.06
CA ILE A 196 7.24 9.88 -8.39
C ILE A 196 8.52 9.05 -8.29
N ILE A 197 8.44 7.78 -8.64
CA ILE A 197 9.57 6.84 -8.59
C ILE A 197 9.96 6.37 -9.98
N SER A 198 11.16 5.78 -10.09
CA SER A 198 11.58 5.11 -11.33
C SER A 198 10.86 3.76 -11.48
N GLY A 199 10.50 3.38 -12.71
CA GLY A 199 9.97 2.05 -13.00
C GLY A 199 10.96 0.92 -12.63
N GLN A 200 12.27 1.19 -12.64
CA GLN A 200 13.31 0.24 -12.21
C GLN A 200 13.28 -0.01 -10.69
N ASP A 201 12.79 0.93 -9.90
CA ASP A 201 12.74 0.82 -8.45
C ASP A 201 11.46 0.17 -7.91
N LYS A 202 10.47 -0.09 -8.77
CA LYS A 202 9.16 -0.67 -8.38
C LYS A 202 9.29 -1.95 -7.56
N VAL A 203 10.15 -2.87 -7.99
CA VAL A 203 10.31 -4.15 -7.28
C VAL A 203 10.89 -3.95 -5.88
N ARG A 204 11.93 -3.09 -5.76
CA ARG A 204 12.55 -2.77 -4.46
C ARG A 204 11.58 -2.04 -3.55
N TYR A 205 10.88 -1.05 -4.09
CA TYR A 205 9.83 -0.33 -3.39
C TYR A 205 8.74 -1.28 -2.85
N HIS A 206 8.23 -2.19 -3.69
CA HIS A 206 7.21 -3.14 -3.26
C HIS A 206 7.74 -4.15 -2.24
N ALA A 207 9.00 -4.57 -2.35
CA ALA A 207 9.63 -5.42 -1.35
C ALA A 207 9.66 -4.74 0.04
N ALA A 208 10.00 -3.44 0.11
CA ALA A 208 9.96 -2.69 1.36
C ALA A 208 8.54 -2.65 1.97
N ALA A 209 7.51 -2.41 1.13
CA ALA A 209 6.13 -2.45 1.57
C ALA A 209 5.71 -3.84 2.08
N ALA A 210 6.11 -4.90 1.37
CA ALA A 210 5.83 -6.26 1.78
C ALA A 210 6.53 -6.65 3.09
N MET A 211 7.74 -6.15 3.32
CA MET A 211 8.48 -6.41 4.57
C MET A 211 7.74 -5.89 5.79
N VAL A 212 7.24 -4.65 5.76
CA VAL A 212 6.55 -4.02 6.88
C VAL A 212 5.10 -4.48 7.03
N SER A 213 4.53 -5.15 6.04
CA SER A 213 3.15 -5.66 6.06
C SER A 213 3.10 -7.18 6.12
N ASN A 214 3.27 -7.86 4.98
CA ASN A 214 3.08 -9.30 4.88
C ASN A 214 4.14 -10.11 5.65
N LEU A 215 5.43 -9.71 5.59
CA LEU A 215 6.49 -10.42 6.31
C LEU A 215 6.42 -10.16 7.82
N TYR A 216 5.88 -9.03 8.25
CA TYR A 216 5.58 -8.79 9.65
C TYR A 216 4.55 -9.79 10.22
N VAL A 217 3.54 -10.18 9.43
CA VAL A 217 2.61 -11.27 9.82
C VAL A 217 3.36 -12.59 10.02
N GLY A 218 4.33 -12.90 9.13
CA GLY A 218 5.18 -14.09 9.28
C GLY A 218 6.02 -14.07 10.57
N LEU A 219 6.61 -12.91 10.89
CA LEU A 219 7.35 -12.71 12.14
C LEU A 219 6.44 -12.90 13.37
N ALA A 220 5.24 -12.33 13.35
CA ALA A 220 4.29 -12.48 14.45
C ALA A 220 3.90 -13.97 14.67
N ASN A 221 3.65 -14.72 13.58
CA ASN A 221 3.37 -16.16 13.66
C ASN A 221 4.53 -16.93 14.30
N LEU A 222 5.77 -16.66 13.87
CA LEU A 222 6.96 -17.31 14.45
C LEU A 222 7.06 -17.03 15.96
N CYS A 223 6.84 -15.80 16.38
CA CYS A 223 6.87 -15.43 17.81
C CYS A 223 5.76 -16.12 18.61
N GLU A 224 4.55 -16.26 18.07
CA GLU A 224 3.48 -17.02 18.70
C GLU A 224 3.85 -18.51 18.83
N GLU A 225 4.49 -19.10 17.84
CA GLU A 225 4.99 -20.49 17.90
C GLU A 225 6.05 -20.66 18.99
N MET A 226 6.99 -19.72 19.11
CA MET A 226 7.99 -19.74 20.17
C MET A 226 7.35 -19.71 21.56
N LEU A 227 6.36 -18.85 21.81
CA LEU A 227 5.63 -18.83 23.09
C LEU A 227 4.86 -20.12 23.34
N ARG A 228 4.27 -20.73 22.32
CA ARG A 228 3.63 -22.06 22.47
C ARG A 228 4.62 -23.14 22.88
N ASN A 229 5.84 -23.10 22.37
CA ASN A 229 6.91 -24.00 22.77
C ASN A 229 7.37 -23.75 24.22
N CYS A 230 7.12 -22.54 24.78
CA CYS A 230 7.29 -22.23 26.19
C CYS A 230 6.06 -22.63 27.06
N GLY A 231 5.06 -23.33 26.51
CA GLY A 231 3.89 -23.83 27.24
C GLY A 231 2.66 -22.90 27.22
N PHE A 232 2.67 -21.79 26.47
CA PHE A 232 1.49 -20.97 26.30
C PHE A 232 0.42 -21.67 25.46
N SER A 233 -0.84 -21.50 25.79
CA SER A 233 -1.92 -21.81 24.86
C SER A 233 -1.90 -20.83 23.68
N ALA A 234 -2.42 -21.23 22.51
CA ALA A 234 -2.49 -20.35 21.34
C ALA A 234 -3.16 -19.00 21.62
N ALA A 235 -4.26 -19.03 22.39
CA ALA A 235 -4.98 -17.81 22.80
C ALA A 235 -4.13 -16.91 23.70
N ASN A 236 -3.35 -17.48 24.62
CA ASN A 236 -2.51 -16.72 25.54
C ASN A 236 -1.23 -16.20 24.82
N ALA A 237 -0.66 -16.95 23.88
CA ALA A 237 0.46 -16.46 23.06
C ALA A 237 0.06 -15.19 22.29
N HIS A 238 -1.06 -15.24 21.59
CA HIS A 238 -1.62 -14.06 20.89
C HIS A 238 -1.86 -12.89 21.82
N ARG A 239 -2.57 -13.10 22.94
CA ARG A 239 -2.89 -12.04 23.93
C ARG A 239 -1.64 -11.43 24.56
N ALA A 240 -0.56 -12.20 24.75
CA ALA A 240 0.68 -11.69 25.33
C ALA A 240 1.46 -10.81 24.37
N LEU A 241 1.50 -11.16 23.06
CA LEU A 241 2.25 -10.42 22.05
C LEU A 241 1.50 -9.19 21.51
N SER A 242 0.15 -9.22 21.51
CA SER A 242 -0.64 -8.13 20.93
C SER A 242 -0.29 -6.74 21.45
N PRO A 243 -0.26 -6.48 22.78
CA PRO A 243 0.08 -5.15 23.28
C PRO A 243 1.54 -4.75 23.00
N LEU A 244 2.45 -5.72 22.93
CA LEU A 244 3.85 -5.46 22.58
C LEU A 244 3.99 -5.04 21.11
N MET A 245 3.31 -5.73 20.20
CA MET A 245 3.27 -5.38 18.77
C MET A 245 2.65 -4.01 18.56
N MET A 246 1.51 -3.73 19.18
CA MET A 246 0.82 -2.44 19.05
C MET A 246 1.69 -1.29 19.58
N GLY A 247 2.19 -1.39 20.80
CA GLY A 247 2.99 -0.33 21.41
C GLY A 247 4.30 -0.03 20.65
N ASN A 248 4.98 -1.07 20.13
CA ASN A 248 6.14 -0.85 19.29
C ASN A 248 5.79 -0.21 17.94
N THR A 249 4.67 -0.61 17.33
CA THR A 249 4.22 0.01 16.07
C THR A 249 3.89 1.49 16.27
N GLU A 250 3.17 1.83 17.33
CA GLU A 250 2.87 3.21 17.72
C GLU A 250 4.14 4.03 17.91
N ASN A 251 5.09 3.50 18.69
CA ASN A 251 6.37 4.16 18.93
C ASN A 251 7.18 4.38 17.65
N ILE A 252 7.21 3.39 16.74
CA ILE A 252 7.91 3.52 15.44
C ILE A 252 7.26 4.61 14.58
N VAL A 253 5.94 4.67 14.56
CA VAL A 253 5.19 5.69 13.80
C VAL A 253 5.44 7.08 14.36
N GLU A 254 5.45 7.25 15.68
CA GLU A 254 5.60 8.54 16.35
C GLU A 254 7.05 9.02 16.37
N TYR A 255 7.99 8.15 16.76
CA TYR A 255 9.39 8.53 17.04
C TYR A 255 10.39 8.06 15.98
N ARG A 256 9.94 7.41 14.92
CA ARG A 256 10.77 6.74 13.91
C ARG A 256 11.66 5.64 14.53
N PRO A 257 12.30 4.77 13.72
CA PRO A 257 13.06 3.63 14.25
C PRO A 257 14.12 3.99 15.30
N VAL A 258 14.85 5.08 15.10
CA VAL A 258 15.93 5.49 16.02
C VAL A 258 15.37 5.89 17.39
N GLY A 259 14.30 6.68 17.41
CA GLY A 259 13.68 7.10 18.67
C GLY A 259 12.95 5.96 19.39
N ALA A 260 12.33 5.06 18.63
CA ALA A 260 11.56 3.94 19.16
C ALA A 260 12.40 2.78 19.70
N LEU A 261 13.64 2.63 19.23
CA LEU A 261 14.47 1.47 19.56
C LEU A 261 14.78 1.40 21.07
N THR A 262 14.51 0.24 21.65
CA THR A 262 14.87 -0.17 23.00
C THR A 262 15.35 -1.63 22.99
N GLY A 263 15.79 -2.15 24.13
CA GLY A 263 16.09 -3.58 24.27
C GLY A 263 17.57 -3.90 24.39
N PRO A 264 17.94 -5.20 24.43
CA PRO A 264 19.30 -5.63 24.78
C PRO A 264 20.37 -5.19 23.78
N ILE A 265 20.08 -5.22 22.48
CA ILE A 265 21.03 -4.76 21.44
C ILE A 265 21.29 -3.25 21.61
N GLU A 266 20.23 -2.45 21.78
CA GLU A 266 20.35 -1.00 22.00
C GLU A 266 21.20 -0.69 23.22
N ARG A 267 21.01 -1.42 24.34
CA ARG A 267 21.79 -1.25 25.57
C ARG A 267 23.17 -1.87 25.54
N ASN A 268 23.53 -2.57 24.45
CA ASN A 268 24.78 -3.35 24.32
C ASN A 268 24.91 -4.49 25.36
N ASP A 269 23.80 -5.14 25.69
CA ASP A 269 23.71 -6.24 26.63
C ASP A 269 24.08 -7.56 25.94
N LEU A 270 25.39 -7.84 25.95
CA LEU A 270 25.96 -9.00 25.25
C LEU A 270 25.46 -10.32 25.84
N SER A 271 25.32 -10.44 27.16
CA SER A 271 24.90 -11.66 27.81
C SER A 271 23.50 -12.08 27.41
N THR A 272 22.55 -11.15 27.45
CA THR A 272 21.18 -11.42 27.05
C THR A 272 21.09 -11.84 25.57
N VAL A 273 21.85 -11.22 24.68
CA VAL A 273 21.83 -11.60 23.25
C VAL A 273 22.45 -12.98 23.01
N MET A 274 23.53 -13.32 23.74
CA MET A 274 24.12 -14.66 23.70
C MET A 274 23.11 -15.72 24.17
N ASP A 275 22.44 -15.50 25.31
CA ASP A 275 21.44 -16.43 25.85
C ASP A 275 20.26 -16.64 24.87
N HIS A 276 19.83 -15.56 24.18
CA HIS A 276 18.81 -15.68 23.12
C HIS A 276 19.31 -16.58 21.98
N LEU A 277 20.53 -16.34 21.47
CA LEU A 277 21.09 -17.12 20.38
C LEU A 277 21.29 -18.59 20.75
N ASP A 278 21.71 -18.88 21.99
CA ASP A 278 21.90 -20.25 22.47
C ASP A 278 20.59 -20.98 22.67
N SER A 279 19.50 -20.27 22.97
CA SER A 279 18.16 -20.84 23.12
C SER A 279 17.46 -21.12 21.79
N LEU A 280 17.91 -20.48 20.70
CA LEU A 280 17.31 -20.56 19.38
C LEU A 280 18.07 -21.51 18.45
N SER A 281 17.36 -22.16 17.54
CA SER A 281 17.94 -23.04 16.52
C SER A 281 17.22 -22.90 15.17
N GLY A 282 17.84 -23.42 14.10
CA GLY A 282 17.25 -23.47 12.76
C GLY A 282 16.81 -22.08 12.24
N GLU A 283 15.64 -22.04 11.65
CA GLU A 283 15.08 -20.83 11.02
C GLU A 283 14.87 -19.67 12.02
N ALA A 284 14.43 -19.97 13.25
CA ALA A 284 14.19 -18.95 14.27
C ALA A 284 15.49 -18.23 14.65
N ARG A 285 16.61 -18.97 14.83
CA ARG A 285 17.93 -18.39 15.09
C ARG A 285 18.36 -17.49 13.94
N LYS A 286 18.21 -17.97 12.71
CA LYS A 286 18.60 -17.22 11.51
C LYS A 286 17.82 -15.91 11.39
N ILE A 287 16.49 -15.93 11.53
CA ILE A 287 15.64 -14.74 11.48
C ILE A 287 16.02 -13.77 12.60
N TYR A 288 16.27 -14.26 13.81
CA TYR A 288 16.72 -13.43 14.92
C TYR A 288 18.05 -12.71 14.59
N GLN A 289 19.04 -13.43 14.04
CA GLN A 289 20.33 -12.87 13.64
C GLN A 289 20.18 -11.82 12.52
N ASP A 290 19.44 -12.14 11.46
CA ASP A 290 19.24 -11.25 10.31
C ASP A 290 18.57 -9.92 10.75
N LEU A 291 17.53 -9.99 11.58
CA LEU A 291 16.87 -8.80 12.13
C LEU A 291 17.76 -8.05 13.12
N SER A 292 18.55 -8.77 13.94
CA SER A 292 19.48 -8.15 14.90
C SER A 292 20.55 -7.32 14.21
N VAL A 293 20.99 -7.69 13.01
CA VAL A 293 21.92 -6.88 12.19
C VAL A 293 21.28 -5.54 11.82
N GLU A 294 20.01 -5.52 11.44
CA GLU A 294 19.31 -4.27 11.12
C GLU A 294 19.06 -3.42 12.39
N VAL A 295 18.67 -4.05 13.50
CA VAL A 295 18.52 -3.37 14.80
C VAL A 295 19.86 -2.76 15.27
N LEU A 296 20.98 -3.44 15.02
CA LEU A 296 22.31 -2.94 15.36
C LEU A 296 22.69 -1.65 14.58
N LYS A 297 22.26 -1.54 13.31
CA LYS A 297 22.47 -0.30 12.54
C LYS A 297 21.74 0.87 13.19
N VAL A 298 20.49 0.65 13.61
CA VAL A 298 19.69 1.67 14.31
C VAL A 298 20.29 2.02 15.67
N ALA A 299 20.82 1.03 16.43
CA ALA A 299 21.48 1.26 17.70
C ALA A 299 22.74 2.12 17.55
N ARG A 300 23.54 1.90 16.50
CA ARG A 300 24.70 2.74 16.18
C ARG A 300 24.33 4.17 15.81
N GLU A 301 23.22 4.36 15.10
CA GLU A 301 22.71 5.70 14.79
C GLU A 301 22.24 6.41 16.06
N LYS A 302 21.59 5.69 16.98
CA LYS A 302 21.10 6.22 18.25
C LYS A 302 22.22 6.57 19.23
N HIS A 303 23.29 5.79 19.25
CA HIS A 303 24.43 5.92 20.18
C HIS A 303 25.78 5.88 19.42
N PRO A 304 26.11 6.90 18.64
CA PRO A 304 27.31 6.90 17.80
C PRO A 304 28.62 6.83 18.60
N GLU A 305 28.59 7.17 19.91
CA GLU A 305 29.73 7.10 20.83
C GLU A 305 29.99 5.69 21.39
N ARG A 306 29.04 4.73 21.19
CA ARG A 306 29.13 3.41 21.81
C ARG A 306 29.78 2.40 20.88
N ASP A 307 30.73 1.62 21.38
CA ASP A 307 31.33 0.52 20.63
C ASP A 307 30.44 -0.74 20.66
N TYR A 308 29.94 -1.11 19.52
CA TYR A 308 29.12 -2.31 19.28
C TYR A 308 29.87 -3.42 18.54
N SER A 309 31.21 -3.38 18.47
CA SER A 309 32.00 -4.35 17.70
C SER A 309 31.81 -5.79 18.20
N GLU A 310 31.78 -5.97 19.52
CA GLU A 310 31.60 -7.27 20.15
C GLU A 310 30.13 -7.76 19.94
N MET A 311 29.14 -6.88 20.05
CA MET A 311 27.75 -7.20 19.74
C MET A 311 27.59 -7.72 18.29
N GLU A 312 28.23 -7.05 17.33
CA GLU A 312 28.20 -7.50 15.94
C GLU A 312 28.82 -8.88 15.76
N ARG A 313 29.95 -9.15 16.45
CA ARG A 313 30.61 -10.44 16.40
C ARG A 313 29.69 -11.56 16.92
N ILE A 314 29.02 -11.32 18.04
CA ILE A 314 28.08 -12.27 18.65
C ILE A 314 26.87 -12.54 17.72
N ILE A 315 26.27 -11.49 17.18
CA ILE A 315 25.10 -11.63 16.28
C ILE A 315 25.45 -12.44 15.03
N ARG A 316 26.68 -12.31 14.52
CA ARG A 316 27.12 -12.99 13.29
C ARG A 316 27.74 -14.39 13.54
N SER A 317 27.91 -14.81 14.78
CA SER A 317 28.42 -16.17 15.12
C SER A 317 27.30 -17.23 14.97
#